data_097313fa66bd46abeff18ff45d83a013
#
_entry.id   097313fa66bd46abeff18ff45d83a013
#
_cell.length_a   1.000
_cell.length_b   1.000
_cell.length_c   1.000
_cell.angle_alpha   90.00
_cell.angle_beta   90.00
_cell.angle_gamma   90.00
#
_symmetry.space_group_name_H-M   'P 1'
#
loop_
_entity.id
_entity.type
_entity.pdbx_description
1 polymer ?
#
loop_
_entity_poly.entity_id
_entity_poly.type
_entity_poly.pdbx_seq_one_letter_code
_entity_poly.pdbx_strand_id
1 'polypeptide(L)'
;KVRFLDTSRNYGFGRSEERIGKVLKEIGGIPEGFVISTKLDRNMDTNDFDGERARRSLEESLSALGLDRLQLVHLHDPEYAKDLDQVRGDQGSLKALFQMKEEGLIEAVGLAAGKVEVMMELLKDWEFDAMITHNRYTLINRNANKLIDLANEKNITVLNAAPYSSGVLAKGSDTCRRMVYME
;
A
#
# COMPACT_ATOMS: atom_id res chain seq x y z
N LYS A 1 -13.81 11.16 -14.43
CA LYS A 1 -12.77 11.88 -13.69
C LYS A 1 -12.17 10.90 -12.67
N VAL A 2 -10.84 10.90 -12.51
CA VAL A 2 -10.15 10.10 -11.49
C VAL A 2 -10.48 10.71 -10.11
N ARG A 3 -10.82 9.85 -9.14
CA ARG A 3 -11.16 10.25 -7.76
C ARG A 3 -10.37 9.44 -6.70
N PHE A 4 -9.31 8.79 -7.11
CA PHE A 4 -8.46 7.98 -6.25
C PHE A 4 -7.00 8.33 -6.52
N LEU A 5 -6.24 8.55 -5.45
CA LEU A 5 -4.82 8.82 -5.50
C LEU A 5 -4.11 7.91 -4.51
N ASP A 6 -3.15 7.13 -5.00
CA ASP A 6 -2.31 6.28 -4.18
C ASP A 6 -0.89 6.85 -4.07
N THR A 7 -0.37 6.91 -2.86
CA THR A 7 0.97 7.39 -2.55
C THR A 7 1.62 6.51 -1.47
N SER A 8 2.78 6.92 -0.98
CA SER A 8 3.50 6.31 0.15
C SER A 8 4.48 7.32 0.72
N ARG A 9 4.77 7.22 2.02
CA ARG A 9 5.76 8.05 2.69
C ARG A 9 7.13 7.96 2.02
N ASN A 10 7.52 6.78 1.55
CA ASN A 10 8.81 6.56 0.90
C ASN A 10 8.88 7.03 -0.56
N TYR A 11 7.74 7.34 -1.22
CA TYR A 11 7.75 7.73 -2.62
C TYR A 11 8.44 9.09 -2.82
N GLY A 12 9.45 9.08 -3.70
CA GLY A 12 10.24 10.26 -3.98
C GLY A 12 10.99 10.78 -2.74
N PHE A 13 11.37 9.90 -1.80
CA PHE A 13 12.03 10.25 -0.54
C PHE A 13 11.18 11.23 0.30
N GLY A 14 9.90 10.93 0.45
CA GLY A 14 8.93 11.74 1.20
C GLY A 14 8.27 12.86 0.40
N ARG A 15 8.82 13.24 -0.74
CA ARG A 15 8.33 14.39 -1.53
C ARG A 15 6.94 14.17 -2.13
N SER A 16 6.51 12.91 -2.32
CA SER A 16 5.19 12.62 -2.89
C SER A 16 4.09 13.17 -1.99
N GLU A 17 4.08 12.77 -0.73
CA GLU A 17 3.08 13.23 0.24
C GLU A 17 3.17 14.74 0.51
N GLU A 18 4.39 15.28 0.65
CA GLU A 18 4.58 16.72 0.84
C GLU A 18 3.99 17.56 -0.29
N ARG A 19 4.11 17.13 -1.54
CA ARG A 19 3.53 17.81 -2.70
C ARG A 19 2.01 17.72 -2.71
N ILE A 20 1.47 16.54 -2.38
CA ILE A 20 0.02 16.36 -2.25
C ILE A 20 -0.52 17.25 -1.14
N GLY A 21 0.12 17.26 0.05
CA GLY A 21 -0.28 18.10 1.18
C GLY A 21 -0.29 19.60 0.86
N LYS A 22 0.68 20.08 0.08
CA LYS A 22 0.67 21.48 -0.40
C LYS A 22 -0.57 21.77 -1.24
N VAL A 23 -0.90 20.90 -2.19
CA VAL A 23 -2.10 21.05 -3.04
C VAL A 23 -3.36 20.98 -2.19
N LEU A 24 -3.47 20.02 -1.27
CA LEU A 24 -4.63 19.91 -0.37
C LEU A 24 -4.84 21.17 0.44
N LYS A 25 -3.77 21.75 0.96
CA LYS A 25 -3.83 23.03 1.68
C LYS A 25 -4.33 24.17 0.80
N GLU A 26 -3.88 24.26 -0.45
CA GLU A 26 -4.27 25.31 -1.41
C GLU A 26 -5.74 25.21 -1.80
N ILE A 27 -6.29 23.96 -1.93
CA ILE A 27 -7.68 23.73 -2.34
C ILE A 27 -8.66 23.58 -1.16
N GLY A 28 -8.17 23.66 0.09
CA GLY A 28 -8.99 23.62 1.29
C GLY A 28 -9.33 22.20 1.78
N GLY A 29 -8.54 21.19 1.45
CA GLY A 29 -8.70 19.81 1.91
C GLY A 29 -8.96 18.79 0.78
N ILE A 30 -9.39 17.59 1.16
CA ILE A 30 -9.70 16.52 0.19
C ILE A 30 -11.03 16.86 -0.51
N PRO A 31 -11.09 16.91 -1.85
CA PRO A 31 -12.33 17.15 -2.57
C PRO A 31 -13.38 16.07 -2.29
N GLU A 32 -14.64 16.44 -2.30
CA GLU A 32 -15.75 15.51 -2.07
C GLU A 32 -15.70 14.30 -3.01
N GLY A 33 -15.85 13.11 -2.44
CA GLY A 33 -15.79 11.83 -3.15
C GLY A 33 -14.41 11.47 -3.70
N PHE A 34 -13.34 12.13 -3.24
CA PHE A 34 -11.96 11.79 -3.57
C PHE A 34 -11.33 10.99 -2.43
N VAL A 35 -10.63 9.93 -2.76
CA VAL A 35 -9.94 9.06 -1.80
C VAL A 35 -8.44 9.22 -1.94
N ILE A 36 -7.77 9.46 -0.82
CA ILE A 36 -6.32 9.41 -0.71
C ILE A 36 -5.94 8.13 0.02
N SER A 37 -5.10 7.35 -0.64
CA SER A 37 -4.48 6.14 -0.12
C SER A 37 -3.00 6.38 0.11
N THR A 38 -2.50 5.96 1.27
CA THR A 38 -1.05 5.91 1.54
C THR A 38 -0.67 4.62 2.24
N LYS A 39 0.59 4.51 2.68
CA LYS A 39 1.13 3.25 3.17
C LYS A 39 1.98 3.46 4.42
N LEU A 40 1.94 2.48 5.31
CA LEU A 40 2.88 2.38 6.43
C LEU A 40 4.18 1.76 5.91
N ASP A 41 5.21 2.55 5.93
CA ASP A 41 6.52 2.16 5.42
C ASP A 41 7.45 1.69 6.55
N ARG A 42 8.19 0.62 6.27
CA ARG A 42 9.27 0.16 7.14
C ARG A 42 10.33 1.25 7.33
N ASN A 43 11.18 1.08 8.31
CA ASN A 43 12.42 1.83 8.37
C ASN A 43 13.34 1.36 7.23
N MET A 44 13.74 2.25 6.34
CA MET A 44 14.52 1.89 5.14
C MET A 44 15.96 1.49 5.47
N ASP A 45 16.49 1.92 6.62
CA ASP A 45 17.86 1.63 7.03
C ASP A 45 17.95 0.30 7.78
N THR A 46 16.96 0.00 8.65
CA THR A 46 16.98 -1.17 9.55
C THR A 46 16.05 -2.29 9.11
N ASN A 47 15.11 -2.02 8.18
CA ASN A 47 14.00 -2.89 7.77
C ASN A 47 13.04 -3.26 8.93
N ASP A 48 12.93 -2.42 9.94
CA ASP A 48 12.01 -2.67 11.03
C ASP A 48 10.55 -2.51 10.60
N PHE A 49 9.72 -3.47 11.04
CA PHE A 49 8.28 -3.58 10.76
C PHE A 49 7.43 -3.68 12.03
N ASP A 50 7.93 -3.18 13.15
CA ASP A 50 7.19 -3.21 14.40
C ASP A 50 6.06 -2.18 14.44
N GLY A 51 5.22 -2.28 15.48
CA GLY A 51 4.07 -1.42 15.65
C GLY A 51 4.44 0.03 15.94
N GLU A 52 5.60 0.28 16.58
CA GLU A 52 6.10 1.63 16.83
C GLU A 52 6.47 2.31 15.50
N ARG A 53 7.17 1.60 14.62
CA ARG A 53 7.51 2.11 13.28
C ARG A 53 6.24 2.39 12.48
N ALA A 54 5.26 1.49 12.56
CA ALA A 54 3.97 1.67 11.87
C ALA A 54 3.26 2.96 12.32
N ARG A 55 3.18 3.21 13.62
CA ARG A 55 2.59 4.45 14.16
C ARG A 55 3.35 5.69 13.71
N ARG A 56 4.66 5.67 13.81
CA ARG A 56 5.52 6.77 13.36
C ARG A 56 5.33 7.04 11.86
N SER A 57 5.21 6.00 11.03
CA SER A 57 4.95 6.15 9.60
C SER A 57 3.61 6.84 9.32
N LEU A 58 2.56 6.52 10.09
CA LEU A 58 1.27 7.20 9.97
C LEU A 58 1.38 8.68 10.37
N GLU A 59 2.03 8.98 11.49
CA GLU A 59 2.23 10.35 11.96
C GLU A 59 3.00 11.20 10.95
N GLU A 60 4.06 10.65 10.36
CA GLU A 60 4.82 11.28 9.28
C GLU A 60 3.94 11.57 8.06
N SER A 61 3.08 10.63 7.66
CA SER A 61 2.15 10.78 6.53
C SER A 61 1.08 11.82 6.81
N LEU A 62 0.44 11.78 7.99
CA LEU A 62 -0.56 12.78 8.41
C LEU A 62 0.04 14.19 8.39
N SER A 63 1.23 14.35 8.95
CA SER A 63 1.95 15.63 8.97
C SER A 63 2.29 16.11 7.55
N ALA A 64 2.80 15.23 6.69
CA ALA A 64 3.19 15.60 5.32
C ALA A 64 1.98 15.97 4.44
N LEU A 65 0.86 15.27 4.62
CA LEU A 65 -0.39 15.51 3.89
C LEU A 65 -1.21 16.68 4.48
N GLY A 66 -0.95 17.06 5.74
CA GLY A 66 -1.71 18.08 6.45
C GLY A 66 -3.14 17.61 6.79
N LEU A 67 -3.27 16.36 7.18
CA LEU A 67 -4.55 15.70 7.49
C LEU A 67 -4.56 15.17 8.93
N ASP A 68 -5.73 15.11 9.54
CA ASP A 68 -5.92 14.54 10.89
C ASP A 68 -6.24 13.04 10.86
N ARG A 69 -6.72 12.55 9.73
CA ARG A 69 -7.06 11.14 9.47
C ARG A 69 -6.92 10.78 8.00
N LEU A 70 -6.84 9.49 7.69
CA LEU A 70 -6.70 8.97 6.34
C LEU A 70 -7.83 7.99 5.99
N GLN A 71 -8.28 8.01 4.74
CA GLN A 71 -9.37 7.17 4.27
C GLN A 71 -8.91 5.72 4.04
N LEU A 72 -7.69 5.52 3.52
CA LEU A 72 -7.17 4.19 3.26
C LEU A 72 -5.65 4.16 3.50
N VAL A 73 -5.22 3.23 4.33
CA VAL A 73 -3.79 3.03 4.63
C VAL A 73 -3.43 1.56 4.49
N HIS A 74 -2.41 1.28 3.73
CA HIS A 74 -1.90 -0.09 3.51
C HIS A 74 -0.64 -0.36 4.35
N LEU A 75 -0.48 -1.59 4.83
CA LEU A 75 0.85 -2.07 5.19
C LEU A 75 1.65 -2.30 3.91
N HIS A 76 2.85 -1.71 3.81
CA HIS A 76 3.66 -1.69 2.60
C HIS A 76 4.79 -2.71 2.64
N ASP A 77 4.86 -3.53 1.60
CA ASP A 77 5.97 -4.44 1.31
C ASP A 77 6.43 -5.31 2.52
N PRO A 78 5.51 -6.00 3.22
CA PRO A 78 5.87 -6.84 4.38
C PRO A 78 6.82 -7.98 4.03
N GLU A 79 6.99 -8.31 2.76
CA GLU A 79 7.97 -9.29 2.26
C GLU A 79 9.43 -8.91 2.53
N TYR A 80 9.71 -7.66 2.89
CA TYR A 80 11.04 -7.22 3.28
C TYR A 80 11.32 -7.35 4.78
N ALA A 81 10.33 -7.73 5.58
CA ALA A 81 10.56 -8.04 6.99
C ALA A 81 11.55 -9.20 7.12
N LYS A 82 12.42 -9.13 8.12
CA LYS A 82 13.35 -10.22 8.43
C LYS A 82 12.62 -11.51 8.81
N ASP A 83 11.47 -11.34 9.45
CA ASP A 83 10.55 -12.38 9.85
C ASP A 83 9.12 -11.83 9.81
N LEU A 84 8.17 -12.59 9.28
CA LEU A 84 6.76 -12.22 9.27
C LEU A 84 6.16 -12.09 10.69
N ASP A 85 6.78 -12.68 11.71
CA ASP A 85 6.35 -12.48 13.09
C ASP A 85 6.54 -11.03 13.57
N GLN A 86 7.48 -10.27 13.00
CA GLN A 86 7.59 -8.82 13.22
C GLN A 86 6.38 -8.04 12.66
N VAL A 87 5.73 -8.61 11.65
CA VAL A 87 4.56 -8.00 10.99
C VAL A 87 3.29 -8.38 11.75
N ARG A 88 3.09 -9.67 12.06
CA ARG A 88 1.85 -10.25 12.60
C ARG A 88 1.83 -10.46 14.11
N GLY A 89 2.98 -10.37 14.77
CA GLY A 89 3.09 -10.57 16.23
C GLY A 89 2.41 -9.50 17.06
N ASP A 90 2.39 -9.69 18.38
CA ASP A 90 1.70 -8.79 19.32
C ASP A 90 2.18 -7.34 19.30
N GLN A 91 3.42 -7.10 18.96
CA GLN A 91 4.03 -5.78 18.79
C GLN A 91 4.24 -5.45 17.29
N GLY A 92 3.60 -6.18 16.40
CA GLY A 92 3.77 -6.07 14.96
C GLY A 92 3.01 -4.91 14.32
N SER A 93 3.41 -4.60 13.11
CA SER A 93 2.81 -3.50 12.33
C SER A 93 1.34 -3.72 11.98
N LEU A 94 0.90 -4.97 11.78
CA LEU A 94 -0.51 -5.24 11.49
C LEU A 94 -1.40 -4.92 12.68
N LYS A 95 -1.02 -5.36 13.88
CA LYS A 95 -1.79 -5.04 15.09
C LYS A 95 -1.90 -3.53 15.30
N ALA A 96 -0.79 -2.79 15.10
CA ALA A 96 -0.81 -1.34 15.17
C ALA A 96 -1.70 -0.70 14.08
N LEU A 97 -1.67 -1.21 12.84
CA LEU A 97 -2.51 -0.73 11.76
C LEU A 97 -4.01 -0.86 12.09
N PHE A 98 -4.44 -2.02 12.59
CA PHE A 98 -5.84 -2.24 12.98
C PHE A 98 -6.23 -1.42 14.23
N GLN A 99 -5.33 -1.26 15.20
CA GLN A 99 -5.57 -0.36 16.33
C GLN A 99 -5.76 1.09 15.91
N MET A 100 -4.96 1.59 14.96
CA MET A 100 -5.12 2.94 14.43
C MET A 100 -6.45 3.13 13.65
N LYS A 101 -7.01 2.06 13.07
CA LYS A 101 -8.38 2.06 12.53
C LYS A 101 -9.41 2.19 13.66
N GLU A 102 -9.30 1.42 14.73
CA GLU A 102 -10.18 1.49 15.91
C GLU A 102 -10.12 2.87 16.60
N GLU A 103 -8.96 3.50 16.62
CA GLU A 103 -8.74 4.86 17.12
C GLU A 103 -9.35 5.95 16.20
N GLY A 104 -9.81 5.60 15.01
CA GLY A 104 -10.41 6.52 14.03
C GLY A 104 -9.41 7.36 13.23
N LEU A 105 -8.12 7.05 13.31
CA LEU A 105 -7.07 7.70 12.50
C LEU A 105 -7.08 7.20 11.05
N ILE A 106 -7.61 6.00 10.83
CA ILE A 106 -7.71 5.33 9.52
C ILE A 106 -9.14 4.82 9.35
N GLU A 107 -9.77 5.09 8.19
CA GLU A 107 -11.14 4.62 7.89
C GLU A 107 -11.13 3.19 7.36
N ALA A 108 -10.17 2.85 6.49
CA ALA A 108 -10.01 1.53 5.89
C ALA A 108 -8.55 1.09 5.88
N VAL A 109 -8.32 -0.20 6.09
CA VAL A 109 -6.97 -0.79 6.14
C VAL A 109 -6.72 -1.71 4.96
N GLY A 110 -5.50 -1.69 4.45
CA GLY A 110 -5.11 -2.48 3.30
C GLY A 110 -3.74 -3.16 3.44
N LEU A 111 -3.47 -4.02 2.47
CA LEU A 111 -2.19 -4.70 2.29
C LEU A 111 -1.64 -4.37 0.90
N ALA A 112 -0.40 -3.89 0.81
CA ALA A 112 0.26 -3.57 -0.45
C ALA A 112 1.60 -4.32 -0.54
N ALA A 113 1.71 -5.28 -1.47
CA ALA A 113 2.90 -6.12 -1.60
C ALA A 113 3.14 -6.62 -3.02
N GLY A 114 4.38 -7.01 -3.30
CA GLY A 114 4.80 -7.65 -4.54
C GLY A 114 4.80 -9.17 -4.48
N LYS A 115 4.96 -9.79 -3.30
CA LYS A 115 4.97 -11.26 -3.14
C LYS A 115 3.58 -11.80 -2.85
N VAL A 116 3.02 -12.53 -3.81
CA VAL A 116 1.69 -13.14 -3.73
C VAL A 116 1.58 -14.09 -2.54
N GLU A 117 2.62 -14.87 -2.27
CA GLU A 117 2.65 -15.87 -1.20
C GLU A 117 2.50 -15.20 0.18
N VAL A 118 3.19 -14.09 0.39
CA VAL A 118 3.10 -13.29 1.63
C VAL A 118 1.71 -12.71 1.80
N MET A 119 1.14 -12.15 0.72
CA MET A 119 -0.24 -11.65 0.75
C MET A 119 -1.25 -12.75 1.07
N MET A 120 -1.14 -13.91 0.41
CA MET A 120 -2.00 -15.08 0.67
C MET A 120 -1.93 -15.54 2.12
N GLU A 121 -0.74 -15.50 2.74
CA GLU A 121 -0.55 -15.87 4.13
C GLU A 121 -1.22 -14.87 5.07
N LEU A 122 -0.99 -13.57 4.88
CA LEU A 122 -1.55 -12.53 5.75
C LEU A 122 -3.07 -12.40 5.61
N LEU A 123 -3.62 -12.62 4.41
CA LEU A 123 -5.06 -12.57 4.18
C LEU A 123 -5.84 -13.71 4.88
N LYS A 124 -5.18 -14.76 5.37
CA LYS A 124 -5.86 -15.84 6.13
C LYS A 124 -6.36 -15.35 7.47
N ASP A 125 -5.54 -14.58 8.17
CA ASP A 125 -5.71 -14.26 9.58
C ASP A 125 -6.17 -12.81 9.83
N TRP A 126 -6.11 -11.93 8.80
CA TRP A 126 -6.41 -10.52 8.92
C TRP A 126 -7.50 -10.08 7.94
N GLU A 127 -8.45 -9.26 8.41
CA GLU A 127 -9.59 -8.77 7.63
C GLU A 127 -9.30 -7.39 7.04
N PHE A 128 -8.66 -7.37 5.88
CA PHE A 128 -8.38 -6.14 5.16
C PHE A 128 -9.60 -5.65 4.37
N ASP A 129 -9.74 -4.32 4.23
CA ASP A 129 -10.74 -3.68 3.37
C ASP A 129 -10.26 -3.63 1.90
N ALA A 130 -8.94 -3.53 1.68
CA ALA A 130 -8.35 -3.43 0.35
C ALA A 130 -6.99 -4.13 0.26
N MET A 131 -6.57 -4.42 -0.97
CA MET A 131 -5.21 -4.85 -1.25
C MET A 131 -4.67 -4.22 -2.53
N ILE A 132 -3.36 -3.98 -2.59
CA ILE A 132 -2.63 -3.61 -3.80
C ILE A 132 -1.69 -4.74 -4.17
N THR A 133 -1.86 -5.32 -5.37
CA THR A 133 -0.86 -6.20 -5.99
C THR A 133 -0.23 -5.50 -7.17
N HIS A 134 1.04 -5.77 -7.43
CA HIS A 134 1.84 -4.99 -8.35
C HIS A 134 2.64 -5.88 -9.31
N ASN A 135 2.46 -5.67 -10.62
CA ASN A 135 3.06 -6.48 -11.68
C ASN A 135 2.69 -7.98 -11.67
N ARG A 136 1.72 -8.42 -10.90
CA ARG A 136 1.34 -9.85 -10.76
C ARG A 136 0.02 -10.19 -11.47
N TYR A 137 -0.67 -9.16 -11.99
CA TYR A 137 -1.87 -9.33 -12.81
C TYR A 137 -1.83 -8.41 -14.03
N THR A 138 -1.23 -8.91 -15.11
CA THR A 138 -1.00 -8.21 -16.38
C THR A 138 -1.36 -9.13 -17.54
N LEU A 139 -1.23 -8.67 -18.79
CA LEU A 139 -1.41 -9.54 -19.96
C LEU A 139 -0.36 -10.66 -20.04
N ILE A 140 0.81 -10.46 -19.45
CA ILE A 140 1.94 -11.41 -19.51
C ILE A 140 2.25 -12.09 -18.17
N ASN A 141 1.56 -11.72 -17.09
CA ASN A 141 1.73 -12.32 -15.77
C ASN A 141 0.37 -12.47 -15.08
N ARG A 142 0.04 -13.69 -14.64
CA ARG A 142 -1.22 -14.05 -13.98
C ARG A 142 -1.02 -14.68 -12.60
N ASN A 143 0.14 -14.47 -11.98
CA ASN A 143 0.46 -15.08 -10.69
C ASN A 143 -0.51 -14.69 -9.57
N ALA A 144 -1.16 -13.51 -9.67
CA ALA A 144 -2.14 -13.06 -8.68
C ALA A 144 -3.55 -13.66 -8.84
N ASN A 145 -3.83 -14.56 -9.81
CA ASN A 145 -5.19 -15.10 -10.00
C ASN A 145 -5.78 -15.63 -8.68
N LYS A 146 -5.12 -16.57 -8.02
CA LYS A 146 -5.62 -17.15 -6.76
C LYS A 146 -5.75 -16.13 -5.63
N LEU A 147 -4.88 -15.15 -5.60
CA LEU A 147 -4.94 -14.05 -4.62
C LEU A 147 -6.19 -13.18 -4.86
N ILE A 148 -6.51 -12.89 -6.12
CA ILE A 148 -7.70 -12.11 -6.50
C ILE A 148 -8.96 -12.91 -6.19
N ASP A 149 -8.98 -14.21 -6.47
CA ASP A 149 -10.10 -15.10 -6.13
C ASP A 149 -10.37 -15.08 -4.61
N LEU A 150 -9.32 -15.25 -3.80
CA LEU A 150 -9.40 -15.18 -2.34
C LEU A 150 -9.89 -13.80 -1.86
N ALA A 151 -9.39 -12.73 -2.44
CA ALA A 151 -9.82 -11.38 -2.09
C ALA A 151 -11.31 -11.16 -2.40
N ASN A 152 -11.79 -11.68 -3.54
CA ASN A 152 -13.20 -11.62 -3.90
C ASN A 152 -14.08 -12.41 -2.92
N GLU A 153 -13.67 -13.61 -2.52
CA GLU A 153 -14.35 -14.42 -1.49
C GLU A 153 -14.46 -13.70 -0.15
N LYS A 154 -13.45 -12.92 0.19
CA LYS A 154 -13.39 -12.13 1.44
C LYS A 154 -13.96 -10.70 1.32
N ASN A 155 -14.52 -10.32 0.17
CA ASN A 155 -15.00 -8.96 -0.13
C ASN A 155 -13.91 -7.86 0.02
N ILE A 156 -12.66 -8.19 -0.29
CA ILE A 156 -11.53 -7.26 -0.25
C ILE A 156 -11.43 -6.53 -1.60
N THR A 157 -11.38 -5.21 -1.58
CA THR A 157 -11.18 -4.41 -2.80
C THR A 157 -9.77 -4.61 -3.37
N VAL A 158 -9.66 -4.96 -4.64
CA VAL A 158 -8.37 -5.19 -5.32
C VAL A 158 -7.96 -3.99 -6.15
N LEU A 159 -6.78 -3.46 -5.87
CA LEU A 159 -6.11 -2.43 -6.66
C LEU A 159 -4.95 -3.10 -7.43
N ASN A 160 -5.10 -3.17 -8.75
CA ASN A 160 -4.07 -3.77 -9.61
C ASN A 160 -3.08 -2.70 -10.08
N ALA A 161 -1.93 -2.62 -9.45
CA ALA A 161 -0.87 -1.69 -9.80
C ALA A 161 0.02 -2.23 -10.93
N ALA A 162 0.55 -1.31 -11.74
CA ALA A 162 1.42 -1.59 -12.88
C ALA A 162 0.85 -2.61 -13.90
N PRO A 163 -0.41 -2.46 -14.38
CA PRO A 163 -1.05 -3.41 -15.30
C PRO A 163 -0.34 -3.49 -16.66
N TYR A 164 0.48 -2.51 -16.99
CA TYR A 164 1.30 -2.47 -18.21
C TYR A 164 2.73 -2.99 -18.00
N SER A 165 2.95 -3.81 -16.95
CA SER A 165 4.25 -4.45 -16.69
C SER A 165 5.41 -3.44 -16.68
N SER A 166 5.30 -2.39 -15.87
CA SER A 166 6.28 -1.30 -15.78
C SER A 166 6.61 -0.64 -17.13
N GLY A 167 5.62 -0.57 -18.02
CA GLY A 167 5.72 0.08 -19.32
C GLY A 167 6.18 -0.83 -20.46
N VAL A 168 6.48 -2.10 -20.22
CA VAL A 168 6.82 -3.06 -21.29
C VAL A 168 5.68 -3.18 -22.30
N LEU A 169 4.45 -3.32 -21.83
CA LEU A 169 3.27 -3.44 -22.69
C LEU A 169 2.81 -2.11 -23.33
N ALA A 170 3.37 -0.98 -22.92
CA ALA A 170 3.01 0.33 -23.44
C ALA A 170 3.81 0.76 -24.68
N LYS A 171 4.91 0.08 -25.01
CA LYS A 171 5.86 0.53 -26.05
C LYS A 171 5.99 -0.41 -27.26
N GLY A 172 5.23 -1.49 -27.33
CA GLY A 172 5.32 -2.47 -28.41
C GLY A 172 6.53 -3.39 -28.33
N SER A 173 6.66 -4.29 -29.33
CA SER A 173 7.61 -5.40 -29.34
C SER A 173 9.09 -5.01 -29.50
N ASP A 174 9.39 -3.81 -29.97
CA ASP A 174 10.75 -3.39 -30.35
C ASP A 174 11.60 -2.87 -29.19
N THR A 175 11.10 -2.90 -27.98
CA THR A 175 11.81 -2.42 -26.81
C THR A 175 12.23 -3.56 -25.90
N CYS A 176 13.50 -3.96 -25.96
CA CYS A 176 14.16 -4.83 -24.95
C CYS A 176 14.24 -4.11 -23.60
N ARG A 177 13.12 -3.95 -22.89
CA ARG A 177 13.12 -3.39 -21.54
C ARG A 177 12.94 -4.50 -20.51
N ARG A 178 13.79 -4.49 -19.49
CA ARG A 178 13.52 -5.26 -18.28
C ARG A 178 12.34 -4.62 -17.55
N MET A 179 11.41 -5.43 -17.07
CA MET A 179 10.45 -4.98 -16.05
C MET A 179 11.24 -4.64 -14.79
N VAL A 180 10.99 -3.45 -14.26
CA VAL A 180 11.41 -3.13 -12.90
C VAL A 180 10.59 -4.04 -11.98
N TYR A 181 11.22 -4.71 -11.02
CA TYR A 181 10.59 -5.67 -10.11
C TYR A 181 10.15 -7.02 -10.75
N MET A 182 10.82 -7.50 -11.77
CA MET A 182 10.79 -8.93 -12.11
C MET A 182 11.79 -9.66 -11.22
N GLU A 183 11.27 -10.56 -10.41
CA GLU A 183 12.03 -11.69 -9.88
C GLU A 183 12.04 -12.83 -10.90
#